data_b037e0d00b5ef9acb2711c4caea87795
#
_entry.id   b037e0d00b5ef9acb2711c4caea87795
#
_cell.length_a   1.000
_cell.length_b   1.000
_cell.length_c   1.000
_cell.angle_alpha   90.00
_cell.angle_beta   90.00
_cell.angle_gamma   90.00
#
_symmetry.space_group_name_H-M   'P 1'
#
loop_
_entity.id
_entity.type
_entity.pdbx_description
1 polymer ?
#
loop_
_entity_poly.entity_id
_entity_poly.type
_entity_poly.pdbx_seq_one_letter_code
_entity_poly.pdbx_strand_id
1 'polypeptide(L)'
;MRADPGPKSLPRSARVADTASGVGLLDLTMQRLAPLTLCLGLWAGLSAAVIPVEEEKPSFWNKQAAAAIQATLEIQPRISEAKNLILFLGDGFGIPTITATRILKGQEQGKLGPETPLALDAFPYVALSKTYNVDRQVPDSAGTATAYLCGVKGNFQTVGVSAAARFSECNTTAGNEVVSVMERARKAGKAVGIVTTTRVQHASPSGTYAHVVNRNWYADDSMPEDALRQGCKDIAWQLVHNVDINVILGGGRKYMTPVGTLDPEYPTHSGVRKDGNNLIEMWLKARQGARYVWNKTEMLAAAADPSVNYLMGLFEPADMKYNLMRDTTRDPSLTEMMEAAITILSRHPNGFYLFVEGGRIDHGHHDGAAHKALTEAVEFDRAIERAGALTDEAQTLTVVTADHSHVFSFGGYTLRGSSIFGLAPSKAIDLKNYTSILYGNGPGYPGTNRTSMDDATAMDYHYLQQAAVPLVSETHGGEDVAILAKGPMAHLFHGVQEQTYVAHAMAYAACLEPYTDCRQRDSAPGTRATPLALLLPTFLLPLFH
;
A
#
# COMPACT_ATOMS: atom_id res chain seq x y z
N MET A 1 -4.82 11.39 48.03
CA MET A 1 -5.83 11.21 49.07
C MET A 1 -7.17 11.76 48.58
N ARG A 2 -8.07 10.90 48.19
CA ARG A 2 -9.50 10.82 48.40
C ARG A 2 -10.08 9.69 47.57
N ALA A 3 -10.89 8.92 48.26
CA ALA A 3 -11.31 7.57 48.00
C ALA A 3 -12.33 7.42 46.86
N ASP A 4 -12.25 6.27 46.25
CA ASP A 4 -13.18 5.58 45.37
C ASP A 4 -14.48 5.19 46.12
N PRO A 5 -15.67 5.25 45.55
CA PRO A 5 -16.77 4.40 45.97
C PRO A 5 -17.14 3.37 44.92
N GLY A 6 -17.07 2.11 45.30
CA GLY A 6 -17.40 0.91 44.56
C GLY A 6 -18.90 0.74 44.22
N PRO A 7 -19.26 -0.37 43.53
CA PRO A 7 -20.47 -0.52 42.75
C PRO A 7 -21.70 -0.87 43.61
N LYS A 8 -22.85 -0.29 43.27
CA LYS A 8 -24.17 -0.63 43.85
C LYS A 8 -24.86 -1.73 43.06
N SER A 9 -25.26 -2.74 43.79
CA SER A 9 -26.02 -3.91 43.41
C SER A 9 -27.45 -3.60 42.95
N LEU A 10 -27.91 -4.33 41.92
CA LEU A 10 -29.29 -4.40 41.47
C LEU A 10 -30.12 -5.37 42.34
N PRO A 11 -31.42 -5.11 42.61
CA PRO A 11 -32.30 -6.06 43.27
C PRO A 11 -33.02 -7.02 42.27
N ARG A 12 -33.22 -8.23 42.75
CA ARG A 12 -33.90 -9.34 42.07
C ARG A 12 -35.43 -9.24 42.19
N SER A 13 -36.11 -9.68 41.14
CA SER A 13 -37.32 -10.50 41.02
C SER A 13 -38.63 -10.07 41.64
N ALA A 14 -39.67 -10.11 40.81
CA ALA A 14 -41.01 -10.59 41.22
C ALA A 14 -41.67 -11.37 40.10
N ARG A 15 -42.06 -12.63 40.41
CA ARG A 15 -42.97 -13.48 39.64
C ARG A 15 -44.40 -13.09 39.90
N VAL A 16 -45.28 -13.16 38.90
CA VAL A 16 -46.77 -13.39 39.05
C VAL A 16 -47.18 -14.11 37.78
N ALA A 17 -47.57 -15.26 37.84
CA ALA A 17 -48.66 -16.18 38.01
C ALA A 17 -49.76 -16.06 36.95
N ASP A 18 -50.01 -17.24 36.34
CA ASP A 18 -51.09 -17.59 35.43
C ASP A 18 -52.51 -17.28 35.93
N THR A 19 -53.42 -16.93 35.00
CA THR A 19 -54.80 -17.39 35.08
C THR A 19 -55.34 -17.58 33.67
N ALA A 20 -55.88 -18.79 33.44
CA ALA A 20 -56.64 -19.21 32.29
C ALA A 20 -58.15 -18.96 32.48
N SER A 21 -58.86 -18.87 31.40
CA SER A 21 -60.25 -19.24 31.10
C SER A 21 -60.91 -18.18 30.19
N GLY A 22 -61.67 -18.46 29.16
CA GLY A 22 -62.36 -19.59 28.68
C GLY A 22 -63.24 -19.25 27.46
N VAL A 23 -63.33 -20.16 26.58
CA VAL A 23 -64.40 -20.57 25.68
C VAL A 23 -65.43 -19.55 25.13
N GLY A 24 -65.53 -19.55 23.79
CA GLY A 24 -66.66 -19.00 23.04
C GLY A 24 -66.61 -19.39 21.57
N LEU A 25 -67.17 -20.56 21.24
CA LEU A 25 -67.50 -21.06 19.89
C LEU A 25 -68.64 -20.23 19.29
N LEU A 26 -68.55 -19.81 18.04
CA LEU A 26 -69.66 -19.77 17.12
C LEU A 26 -69.24 -19.84 15.66
N ASP A 27 -69.90 -20.61 14.95
CA ASP A 27 -69.73 -21.33 13.71
C ASP A 27 -70.27 -20.56 12.48
N LEU A 28 -69.78 -20.98 11.28
CA LEU A 28 -70.36 -20.89 9.93
C LEU A 28 -70.51 -19.51 9.22
N THR A 29 -69.84 -19.34 8.11
CA THR A 29 -70.32 -19.70 6.78
C THR A 29 -69.28 -19.54 5.68
N MET A 30 -69.17 -20.55 4.86
CA MET A 30 -68.40 -20.56 3.61
C MET A 30 -68.98 -19.59 2.58
N GLN A 31 -68.13 -18.84 1.87
CA GLN A 31 -68.29 -18.74 0.41
C GLN A 31 -66.95 -18.36 -0.27
N ARG A 32 -66.73 -19.04 -1.35
CA ARG A 32 -65.57 -19.10 -2.24
C ARG A 32 -65.19 -17.75 -2.83
N LEU A 33 -63.90 -17.43 -2.76
CA LEU A 33 -63.18 -16.72 -3.84
C LEU A 33 -61.74 -17.24 -3.85
N ALA A 34 -61.41 -17.81 -4.97
CA ALA A 34 -60.15 -18.47 -5.28
C ALA A 34 -59.05 -17.44 -5.66
N PRO A 35 -57.84 -17.86 -6.04
CA PRO A 35 -56.57 -17.55 -5.39
C PRO A 35 -55.80 -16.53 -6.22
N LEU A 36 -55.65 -15.32 -5.73
CA LEU A 36 -54.79 -14.28 -6.33
C LEU A 36 -53.91 -13.54 -5.30
N THR A 37 -53.72 -14.10 -4.13
CA THR A 37 -52.92 -13.44 -3.07
C THR A 37 -51.72 -14.26 -2.63
N LEU A 38 -51.20 -15.15 -3.49
CA LEU A 38 -50.04 -15.98 -3.16
C LEU A 38 -48.77 -15.66 -3.99
N CYS A 39 -48.73 -14.55 -4.70
CA CYS A 39 -47.54 -14.15 -5.49
C CYS A 39 -46.92 -12.81 -5.10
N LEU A 40 -47.40 -12.12 -4.08
CA LEU A 40 -46.82 -10.83 -3.62
C LEU A 40 -46.13 -10.91 -2.26
N GLY A 41 -46.03 -12.09 -1.66
CA GLY A 41 -45.36 -12.31 -0.36
C GLY A 41 -43.95 -12.86 -0.44
N LEU A 42 -43.35 -13.02 -1.63
CA LEU A 42 -42.06 -13.71 -1.81
C LEU A 42 -40.91 -12.79 -2.31
N TRP A 43 -41.08 -11.46 -2.29
CA TRP A 43 -40.04 -10.52 -2.73
C TRP A 43 -39.61 -9.53 -1.66
N ALA A 44 -39.93 -9.72 -0.39
CA ALA A 44 -39.45 -8.94 0.73
C ALA A 44 -38.71 -9.84 1.72
N GLY A 45 -37.73 -10.56 1.24
CA GLY A 45 -36.95 -11.41 2.11
C GLY A 45 -35.73 -11.98 1.39
N LEU A 46 -34.61 -11.67 1.96
CA LEU A 46 -33.33 -12.35 1.79
C LEU A 46 -32.41 -11.86 0.68
N SER A 47 -31.78 -10.73 0.95
CA SER A 47 -30.32 -10.69 0.80
C SER A 47 -29.66 -11.14 2.11
N ALA A 48 -30.09 -12.26 2.67
CA ALA A 48 -29.26 -12.98 3.62
C ALA A 48 -28.13 -13.58 2.80
N ALA A 49 -26.91 -13.16 3.01
CA ALA A 49 -25.74 -13.82 2.46
C ALA A 49 -25.88 -15.31 2.77
N VAL A 50 -25.99 -16.13 1.72
CA VAL A 50 -26.10 -17.58 1.89
C VAL A 50 -24.72 -18.06 2.31
N ILE A 51 -24.52 -18.24 3.62
CA ILE A 51 -23.29 -18.85 4.16
C ILE A 51 -23.21 -20.27 3.58
N PRO A 52 -22.05 -20.69 3.04
CA PRO A 52 -21.87 -22.05 2.54
C PRO A 52 -22.13 -23.08 3.64
N VAL A 53 -23.01 -24.05 3.39
CA VAL A 53 -23.45 -25.04 4.38
C VAL A 53 -22.30 -25.91 4.91
N GLU A 54 -21.24 -26.08 4.14
CA GLU A 54 -20.02 -26.76 4.56
C GLU A 54 -19.29 -26.03 5.70
N GLU A 55 -19.36 -24.71 5.75
CA GLU A 55 -18.72 -23.88 6.77
C GLU A 55 -19.42 -23.99 8.14
N GLU A 56 -20.65 -24.47 8.20
CA GLU A 56 -21.36 -24.76 9.45
C GLU A 56 -20.75 -25.96 10.19
N LYS A 57 -19.96 -26.79 9.49
CA LYS A 57 -19.38 -28.00 10.04
C LYS A 57 -17.98 -27.76 10.62
N PRO A 58 -17.71 -28.10 11.88
CA PRO A 58 -16.36 -28.00 12.45
C PRO A 58 -15.28 -28.71 11.63
N SER A 59 -15.64 -29.80 10.93
CA SER A 59 -14.72 -30.56 10.08
C SER A 59 -14.18 -29.76 8.89
N PHE A 60 -14.93 -28.80 8.36
CA PHE A 60 -14.48 -27.89 7.32
C PHE A 60 -13.29 -27.05 7.82
N TRP A 61 -13.45 -26.37 8.95
CA TRP A 61 -12.42 -25.53 9.55
C TRP A 61 -11.22 -26.31 10.02
N ASN A 62 -11.44 -27.50 10.62
CA ASN A 62 -10.37 -28.40 11.03
C ASN A 62 -9.51 -28.85 9.83
N LYS A 63 -10.14 -29.15 8.69
CA LYS A 63 -9.43 -29.53 7.47
C LYS A 63 -8.62 -28.35 6.92
N GLN A 64 -9.20 -27.15 6.88
CA GLN A 64 -8.48 -25.95 6.43
C GLN A 64 -7.27 -25.64 7.32
N ALA A 65 -7.47 -25.66 8.64
CA ALA A 65 -6.38 -25.41 9.59
C ALA A 65 -5.25 -26.46 9.45
N ALA A 66 -5.60 -27.75 9.32
CA ALA A 66 -4.62 -28.81 9.10
C ALA A 66 -3.82 -28.61 7.81
N ALA A 67 -4.48 -28.22 6.71
CA ALA A 67 -3.81 -27.93 5.45
C ALA A 67 -2.88 -26.71 5.56
N ALA A 68 -3.30 -25.65 6.27
CA ALA A 68 -2.47 -24.48 6.51
C ALA A 68 -1.23 -24.81 7.36
N ILE A 69 -1.38 -25.64 8.41
CA ILE A 69 -0.25 -26.12 9.22
C ILE A 69 0.73 -26.93 8.36
N GLN A 70 0.22 -27.85 7.54
CA GLN A 70 1.07 -28.65 6.67
C GLN A 70 1.84 -27.78 5.68
N ALA A 71 1.18 -26.82 5.02
CA ALA A 71 1.84 -25.87 4.12
C ALA A 71 2.92 -25.05 4.83
N THR A 72 2.65 -24.62 6.08
CA THR A 72 3.63 -23.87 6.89
C THR A 72 4.86 -24.72 7.25
N LEU A 73 4.68 -26.00 7.57
CA LEU A 73 5.79 -26.92 7.88
C LEU A 73 6.69 -27.21 6.65
N GLU A 74 6.19 -27.02 5.45
CA GLU A 74 6.92 -27.19 4.19
C GLU A 74 7.74 -25.96 3.79
N ILE A 75 7.52 -24.80 4.45
CA ILE A 75 8.26 -23.57 4.17
C ILE A 75 9.74 -23.76 4.57
N GLN A 76 10.63 -23.63 3.59
CA GLN A 76 12.07 -23.63 3.81
C GLN A 76 12.64 -22.23 3.48
N PRO A 77 13.42 -21.62 4.38
CA PRO A 77 14.09 -20.36 4.10
C PRO A 77 15.05 -20.49 2.91
N ARG A 78 14.93 -19.60 1.94
CA ARG A 78 15.89 -19.48 0.83
C ARG A 78 16.98 -18.51 1.26
N ILE A 79 18.19 -18.99 1.46
CA ILE A 79 19.34 -18.21 1.95
C ILE A 79 20.27 -17.72 0.85
N SER A 80 19.95 -17.98 -0.42
CA SER A 80 20.74 -17.51 -1.57
C SER A 80 20.65 -15.99 -1.76
N GLU A 81 21.64 -15.42 -2.45
CA GLU A 81 21.63 -14.01 -2.87
C GLU A 81 20.45 -13.73 -3.81
N ALA A 82 19.76 -12.62 -3.63
CA ALA A 82 18.71 -12.15 -4.51
C ALA A 82 19.32 -11.48 -5.76
N LYS A 83 19.09 -12.06 -6.93
CA LYS A 83 19.50 -11.45 -8.21
C LYS A 83 18.64 -10.21 -8.51
N ASN A 84 17.33 -10.31 -8.27
CA ASN A 84 16.37 -9.24 -8.49
C ASN A 84 15.72 -8.82 -7.17
N LEU A 85 15.41 -7.54 -7.07
CA LEU A 85 14.68 -6.95 -5.96
C LEU A 85 13.45 -6.23 -6.52
N ILE A 86 12.27 -6.51 -5.96
CA ILE A 86 11.06 -5.74 -6.24
C ILE A 86 10.48 -5.28 -4.91
N LEU A 87 10.29 -3.96 -4.78
CA LEU A 87 9.56 -3.37 -3.67
C LEU A 87 8.21 -2.85 -4.19
N PHE A 88 7.13 -3.47 -3.74
CA PHE A 88 5.78 -2.97 -3.90
C PHE A 88 5.40 -2.11 -2.71
N LEU A 89 5.05 -0.87 -2.96
CA LEU A 89 4.56 0.07 -1.97
C LEU A 89 3.11 0.45 -2.25
N GLY A 90 2.21 0.12 -1.34
CA GLY A 90 0.87 0.70 -1.33
C GLY A 90 0.89 1.93 -0.44
N ASP A 91 0.86 3.13 -1.03
CA ASP A 91 0.79 4.38 -0.27
C ASP A 91 -0.53 4.41 0.50
N GLY A 92 -0.45 4.52 1.83
CA GLY A 92 -1.61 4.45 2.71
C GLY A 92 -2.30 3.08 2.83
N PHE A 93 -1.64 1.99 2.42
CA PHE A 93 -2.20 0.63 2.36
C PHE A 93 -2.13 -0.08 3.72
N GLY A 94 -2.76 0.49 4.76
CA GLY A 94 -2.83 -0.08 6.10
C GLY A 94 -3.63 -1.38 6.19
N ILE A 95 -3.58 -2.05 7.34
CA ILE A 95 -4.27 -3.35 7.57
C ILE A 95 -5.78 -3.30 7.28
N PRO A 96 -6.53 -2.27 7.70
CA PRO A 96 -7.97 -2.18 7.35
C PRO A 96 -8.20 -2.09 5.85
N THR A 97 -7.34 -1.35 5.13
CA THR A 97 -7.40 -1.23 3.67
C THR A 97 -7.11 -2.57 2.99
N ILE A 98 -6.10 -3.32 3.42
CA ILE A 98 -5.80 -4.69 2.94
C ILE A 98 -7.05 -5.58 3.07
N THR A 99 -7.67 -5.58 4.24
CA THR A 99 -8.84 -6.43 4.50
C THR A 99 -10.05 -6.01 3.66
N ALA A 100 -10.33 -4.71 3.55
CA ALA A 100 -11.41 -4.20 2.70
C ALA A 100 -11.18 -4.50 1.21
N THR A 101 -9.94 -4.41 0.75
CA THR A 101 -9.52 -4.78 -0.62
C THR A 101 -9.78 -6.25 -0.92
N ARG A 102 -9.46 -7.15 0.03
CA ARG A 102 -9.75 -8.58 -0.08
C ARG A 102 -11.24 -8.83 -0.27
N ILE A 103 -12.08 -8.16 0.52
CA ILE A 103 -13.53 -8.24 0.42
C ILE A 103 -14.01 -7.75 -0.95
N LEU A 104 -13.53 -6.58 -1.39
CA LEU A 104 -13.91 -6.02 -2.70
C LEU A 104 -13.51 -6.95 -3.85
N LYS A 105 -12.25 -7.42 -3.88
CA LYS A 105 -11.76 -8.37 -4.91
C LYS A 105 -12.64 -9.62 -5.00
N GLY A 106 -13.06 -10.18 -3.85
CA GLY A 106 -13.95 -11.34 -3.82
C GLY A 106 -15.34 -11.00 -4.34
N GLN A 107 -15.89 -9.86 -3.97
CA GLN A 107 -17.20 -9.41 -4.44
C GLN A 107 -17.23 -9.11 -5.95
N GLU A 108 -16.15 -8.53 -6.50
CA GLU A 108 -15.98 -8.38 -7.96
C GLU A 108 -15.98 -9.73 -8.71
N GLN A 109 -15.60 -10.82 -8.03
CA GLN A 109 -15.64 -12.19 -8.56
C GLN A 109 -16.97 -12.91 -8.28
N GLY A 110 -17.96 -12.22 -7.73
CA GLY A 110 -19.27 -12.82 -7.38
C GLY A 110 -19.25 -13.72 -6.15
N LYS A 111 -18.22 -13.60 -5.29
CA LYS A 111 -18.08 -14.33 -4.03
C LYS A 111 -18.57 -13.48 -2.85
N LEU A 112 -18.62 -14.07 -1.65
CA LEU A 112 -19.02 -13.35 -0.44
C LEU A 112 -18.00 -12.28 -0.02
N GLY A 113 -16.71 -12.47 -0.35
CA GLY A 113 -15.66 -11.47 -0.22
C GLY A 113 -14.47 -11.92 0.65
N PRO A 114 -14.61 -12.05 1.98
CA PRO A 114 -13.47 -12.25 2.90
C PRO A 114 -12.65 -13.52 2.64
N GLU A 115 -13.24 -14.55 2.04
CA GLU A 115 -12.61 -15.84 1.73
C GLU A 115 -11.73 -15.80 0.47
N THR A 116 -11.75 -14.72 -0.30
CA THR A 116 -10.99 -14.61 -1.54
C THR A 116 -9.58 -14.09 -1.22
N PRO A 117 -8.51 -14.87 -1.47
CA PRO A 117 -7.17 -14.40 -1.15
C PRO A 117 -6.72 -13.27 -2.08
N LEU A 118 -5.97 -12.34 -1.54
CA LEU A 118 -5.11 -11.43 -2.28
C LEU A 118 -3.83 -12.17 -2.71
N ALA A 119 -3.15 -11.66 -3.72
CA ALA A 119 -1.85 -12.20 -4.13
C ALA A 119 -0.82 -12.13 -2.99
N LEU A 120 -0.87 -11.06 -2.19
CA LEU A 120 0.00 -10.88 -1.04
C LEU A 120 -0.29 -11.86 0.12
N ASP A 121 -1.51 -12.42 0.23
CA ASP A 121 -1.85 -13.40 1.27
C ASP A 121 -1.08 -14.72 1.11
N ALA A 122 -0.53 -14.98 -0.08
CA ALA A 122 0.31 -16.15 -0.36
C ALA A 122 1.80 -15.95 0.04
N PHE A 123 2.18 -14.79 0.54
CA PHE A 123 3.56 -14.52 0.94
C PHE A 123 3.88 -15.20 2.28
N PRO A 124 4.94 -16.02 2.37
CA PRO A 124 5.18 -16.88 3.53
C PRO A 124 5.70 -16.14 4.77
N TYR A 125 6.27 -14.94 4.61
CA TYR A 125 6.86 -14.17 5.69
C TYR A 125 6.18 -12.84 5.89
N VAL A 126 5.84 -12.53 7.14
CA VAL A 126 5.11 -11.31 7.53
C VAL A 126 5.79 -10.66 8.73
N ALA A 127 5.95 -9.35 8.67
CA ALA A 127 6.37 -8.49 9.76
C ALA A 127 5.42 -7.29 9.91
N LEU A 128 5.53 -6.55 10.99
CA LEU A 128 4.95 -5.23 11.17
C LEU A 128 6.03 -4.17 11.16
N SER A 129 5.72 -3.00 10.62
CA SER A 129 6.60 -1.85 10.49
C SER A 129 6.09 -0.66 11.27
N LYS A 130 6.95 -0.06 12.11
CA LYS A 130 6.69 1.19 12.84
C LYS A 130 6.91 2.38 11.93
N THR A 131 5.86 3.17 11.68
CA THR A 131 5.81 4.14 10.59
C THR A 131 6.20 5.58 10.96
N TYR A 132 6.31 5.94 12.23
CA TYR A 132 6.55 7.31 12.71
C TYR A 132 7.78 7.99 12.08
N ASN A 133 7.70 9.29 11.84
CA ASN A 133 8.85 10.13 11.49
C ASN A 133 9.60 10.55 12.76
N VAL A 134 10.84 11.06 12.64
CA VAL A 134 11.63 11.46 13.81
C VAL A 134 10.89 12.51 14.66
N ASP A 135 10.16 13.41 14.02
CA ASP A 135 9.48 14.55 14.63
C ASP A 135 7.94 14.43 14.68
N ARG A 136 7.34 13.31 14.21
CA ARG A 136 5.89 13.10 14.16
C ARG A 136 5.50 11.66 14.49
N GLN A 137 4.49 11.48 15.37
CA GLN A 137 3.90 10.17 15.66
C GLN A 137 3.11 9.61 14.48
N VAL A 138 2.40 10.48 13.75
CA VAL A 138 1.73 10.16 12.49
C VAL A 138 2.59 10.70 11.36
N PRO A 139 3.09 9.84 10.48
CA PRO A 139 4.07 10.22 9.46
C PRO A 139 3.43 10.86 8.24
N ASP A 140 4.30 11.40 7.36
CA ASP A 140 4.00 11.65 5.96
C ASP A 140 4.83 10.73 5.06
N SER A 141 4.39 10.56 3.80
CA SER A 141 5.04 9.68 2.82
C SER A 141 6.49 10.07 2.49
N ALA A 142 6.90 11.33 2.71
CA ALA A 142 8.28 11.76 2.43
C ALA A 142 9.28 11.24 3.48
N GLY A 143 8.94 11.42 4.75
CA GLY A 143 9.77 10.90 5.86
C GLY A 143 9.77 9.38 5.90
N THR A 144 8.64 8.72 5.61
CA THR A 144 8.57 7.26 5.51
C THR A 144 9.35 6.74 4.30
N ALA A 145 9.29 7.40 3.12
CA ALA A 145 10.10 7.03 1.96
C ALA A 145 11.59 7.02 2.28
N THR A 146 12.06 8.03 3.01
CA THR A 146 13.44 8.08 3.49
C THR A 146 13.76 6.86 4.37
N ALA A 147 12.81 6.42 5.22
CA ALA A 147 13.01 5.27 6.08
C ALA A 147 13.10 3.95 5.29
N TYR A 148 12.08 3.59 4.51
CA TYR A 148 12.05 2.27 3.87
C TYR A 148 12.89 2.17 2.60
N LEU A 149 13.29 3.29 1.96
CA LEU A 149 14.17 3.29 0.78
C LEU A 149 15.64 3.52 1.12
N CYS A 150 15.96 4.36 2.11
CA CYS A 150 17.34 4.72 2.44
C CYS A 150 17.84 4.08 3.73
N GLY A 151 16.96 3.52 4.56
CA GLY A 151 17.31 2.89 5.84
C GLY A 151 17.57 3.90 6.97
N VAL A 152 17.11 5.13 6.84
CA VAL A 152 17.29 6.22 7.81
C VAL A 152 15.96 6.95 7.99
N LYS A 153 15.51 7.17 9.23
CA LYS A 153 14.30 7.98 9.47
C LYS A 153 14.59 9.46 9.25
N GLY A 154 13.71 10.10 8.46
CA GLY A 154 13.72 11.54 8.19
C GLY A 154 12.72 12.31 9.06
N ASN A 155 12.71 13.64 8.90
CA ASN A 155 11.67 14.52 9.42
C ASN A 155 10.48 14.58 8.47
N PHE A 156 9.33 14.99 9.03
CA PHE A 156 8.10 15.24 8.28
C PHE A 156 8.35 16.16 7.08
N GLN A 157 7.85 15.77 5.90
CA GLN A 157 7.95 16.47 4.61
C GLN A 157 9.37 16.63 4.04
N THR A 158 10.38 15.90 4.52
CA THR A 158 11.71 15.86 3.94
C THR A 158 11.97 14.51 3.25
N VAL A 159 12.69 14.49 2.14
CA VAL A 159 12.94 13.29 1.31
C VAL A 159 14.41 13.06 1.12
N GLY A 160 14.89 11.82 1.35
CA GLY A 160 16.25 11.39 1.05
C GLY A 160 17.33 12.13 1.85
N VAL A 161 16.95 12.68 3.00
CA VAL A 161 17.87 13.37 3.92
C VAL A 161 17.65 12.88 5.35
N SER A 162 18.72 12.91 6.15
CA SER A 162 18.67 12.56 7.57
C SER A 162 17.85 13.58 8.37
N ALA A 163 17.47 13.23 9.59
CA ALA A 163 16.73 14.14 10.48
C ALA A 163 17.53 15.37 10.94
N ALA A 164 18.82 15.48 10.61
CA ALA A 164 19.59 16.71 10.80
C ALA A 164 19.21 17.81 9.80
N ALA A 165 18.68 17.45 8.62
CA ALA A 165 18.09 18.40 7.68
C ALA A 165 16.76 18.95 8.22
N ARG A 166 16.44 20.20 7.91
CA ARG A 166 15.26 20.91 8.42
C ARG A 166 14.32 21.30 7.28
N PHE A 167 13.02 21.12 7.52
CA PHE A 167 12.00 21.42 6.52
C PHE A 167 12.14 22.83 5.95
N SER A 168 12.20 22.91 4.63
CA SER A 168 12.34 24.15 3.83
C SER A 168 13.64 24.94 4.06
N GLU A 169 14.62 24.43 4.81
CA GLU A 169 15.92 25.09 5.03
C GLU A 169 16.98 24.47 4.11
N CYS A 170 17.14 25.04 2.90
CA CYS A 170 18.05 24.56 1.85
C CYS A 170 19.48 24.30 2.33
N ASN A 171 20.05 25.21 3.13
CA ASN A 171 21.40 25.12 3.68
C ASN A 171 21.64 23.92 4.60
N THR A 172 20.56 23.22 5.02
CA THR A 172 20.66 22.02 5.85
C THR A 172 20.67 20.72 5.03
N THR A 173 20.59 20.79 3.70
CA THR A 173 20.60 19.61 2.83
C THR A 173 22.00 19.00 2.72
N ALA A 174 23.01 19.85 2.43
CA ALA A 174 24.37 19.40 2.17
C ALA A 174 25.00 18.66 3.38
N GLY A 175 25.48 17.43 3.14
CA GLY A 175 26.04 16.55 4.16
C GLY A 175 25.00 15.75 4.96
N ASN A 176 23.73 15.90 4.64
CA ASN A 176 22.64 15.15 5.25
C ASN A 176 21.89 14.23 4.26
N GLU A 177 22.37 14.13 3.03
CA GLU A 177 21.83 13.23 2.01
C GLU A 177 22.04 11.76 2.41
N VAL A 178 21.05 10.91 2.15
CA VAL A 178 21.09 9.48 2.45
C VAL A 178 20.84 8.63 1.20
N VAL A 179 21.64 7.59 1.02
CA VAL A 179 21.68 6.77 -0.20
C VAL A 179 20.56 5.74 -0.19
N SER A 180 19.77 5.67 -1.26
CA SER A 180 18.68 4.68 -1.40
C SER A 180 19.20 3.28 -1.80
N VAL A 181 18.37 2.25 -1.58
CA VAL A 181 18.63 0.89 -2.08
C VAL A 181 18.72 0.88 -3.60
N MET A 182 17.92 1.70 -4.29
CA MET A 182 17.96 1.81 -5.75
C MET A 182 19.32 2.33 -6.23
N GLU A 183 19.85 3.37 -5.61
CA GLU A 183 21.17 3.91 -5.94
C GLU A 183 22.27 2.88 -5.66
N ARG A 184 22.21 2.18 -4.52
CA ARG A 184 23.12 1.07 -4.18
C ARG A 184 23.06 -0.06 -5.22
N ALA A 185 21.85 -0.43 -5.65
CA ALA A 185 21.65 -1.43 -6.70
C ALA A 185 22.26 -0.99 -8.04
N ARG A 186 22.07 0.29 -8.41
CA ARG A 186 22.68 0.87 -9.61
C ARG A 186 24.20 0.87 -9.53
N LYS A 187 24.78 1.27 -8.40
CA LYS A 187 26.24 1.23 -8.15
C LYS A 187 26.80 -0.20 -8.23
N ALA A 188 26.02 -1.19 -7.80
CA ALA A 188 26.38 -2.61 -7.93
C ALA A 188 26.18 -3.17 -9.35
N GLY A 189 25.81 -2.34 -10.31
CA GLY A 189 25.66 -2.72 -11.72
C GLY A 189 24.35 -3.38 -12.06
N LYS A 190 23.29 -3.27 -11.24
CA LYS A 190 21.94 -3.72 -11.58
C LYS A 190 21.22 -2.67 -12.43
N ALA A 191 20.26 -3.09 -13.24
CA ALA A 191 19.28 -2.18 -13.83
C ALA A 191 18.32 -1.70 -12.75
N VAL A 192 17.79 -0.47 -12.87
CA VAL A 192 16.88 0.09 -11.86
C VAL A 192 15.67 0.76 -12.51
N GLY A 193 14.51 0.67 -11.84
CA GLY A 193 13.27 1.22 -12.36
C GLY A 193 12.32 1.74 -11.28
N ILE A 194 11.47 2.68 -11.69
CA ILE A 194 10.40 3.28 -10.93
C ILE A 194 9.09 3.16 -11.71
N VAL A 195 8.05 2.68 -11.06
CA VAL A 195 6.67 2.64 -11.56
C VAL A 195 5.75 3.17 -10.49
N THR A 196 4.89 4.12 -10.81
CA THR A 196 3.94 4.72 -9.86
C THR A 196 2.65 5.16 -10.54
N THR A 197 1.56 5.18 -9.80
CA THR A 197 0.30 5.82 -10.22
C THR A 197 0.22 7.30 -9.84
N THR A 198 1.21 7.84 -9.13
CA THR A 198 1.36 9.27 -8.89
C THR A 198 2.24 9.94 -9.96
N ARG A 199 2.50 11.25 -9.83
CA ARG A 199 3.64 11.91 -10.48
C ARG A 199 4.94 11.30 -9.99
N VAL A 200 5.89 11.07 -10.89
CA VAL A 200 7.19 10.46 -10.54
C VAL A 200 8.02 11.33 -9.58
N GLN A 201 7.62 12.58 -9.38
CA GLN A 201 8.19 13.52 -8.40
C GLN A 201 7.48 13.47 -7.04
N HIS A 202 6.45 12.62 -6.85
CA HIS A 202 5.77 12.47 -5.55
C HIS A 202 6.73 11.96 -4.48
N ALA A 203 6.33 12.04 -3.22
CA ALA A 203 7.17 11.75 -2.06
C ALA A 203 7.83 10.37 -2.12
N SER A 204 7.05 9.31 -2.33
CA SER A 204 7.53 7.92 -2.31
C SER A 204 8.49 7.61 -3.46
N PRO A 205 8.15 7.84 -4.75
CA PRO A 205 9.09 7.58 -5.83
C PRO A 205 10.34 8.46 -5.74
N SER A 206 10.22 9.73 -5.29
CA SER A 206 11.36 10.63 -5.17
C SER A 206 12.38 10.18 -4.12
N GLY A 207 11.95 9.46 -3.08
CA GLY A 207 12.85 8.87 -2.10
C GLY A 207 13.87 7.86 -2.67
N THR A 208 13.64 7.38 -3.89
CA THR A 208 14.59 6.51 -4.58
C THR A 208 15.80 7.27 -5.17
N TYR A 209 15.69 8.58 -5.45
CA TYR A 209 16.72 9.34 -6.20
C TYR A 209 16.95 10.79 -5.72
N ALA A 210 16.05 11.37 -4.92
CA ALA A 210 16.13 12.80 -4.58
C ALA A 210 16.50 13.02 -3.11
N HIS A 211 17.11 14.21 -2.85
CA HIS A 211 17.49 14.71 -1.55
C HIS A 211 16.97 16.13 -1.43
N VAL A 212 15.80 16.32 -0.79
CA VAL A 212 15.16 17.63 -0.66
C VAL A 212 14.59 17.83 0.73
N VAL A 213 14.69 19.03 1.24
CA VAL A 213 14.13 19.44 2.54
C VAL A 213 12.67 19.87 2.44
N ASN A 214 12.06 19.79 1.26
CA ASN A 214 10.62 20.02 1.08
C ASN A 214 10.08 19.18 -0.09
N ARG A 215 9.22 18.22 0.21
CA ARG A 215 8.59 17.30 -0.75
C ARG A 215 7.79 17.99 -1.86
N ASN A 216 7.43 19.26 -1.69
CA ASN A 216 6.66 20.03 -2.65
C ASN A 216 7.54 20.76 -3.70
N TRP A 217 8.86 20.65 -3.62
CA TRP A 217 9.77 21.21 -4.62
C TRP A 217 9.83 20.32 -5.86
N TYR A 218 8.68 20.12 -6.52
CA TYR A 218 8.55 19.22 -7.68
C TYR A 218 9.32 19.72 -8.91
N ALA A 219 9.29 21.05 -9.14
CA ALA A 219 10.06 21.76 -10.15
C ALA A 219 10.49 23.12 -9.56
N ASP A 220 11.33 23.84 -10.29
CA ASP A 220 11.85 25.14 -9.87
C ASP A 220 10.79 26.22 -9.64
N ASP A 221 9.62 26.07 -10.27
CA ASP A 221 8.47 26.98 -10.10
C ASP A 221 7.90 26.98 -8.67
N SER A 222 8.03 25.87 -7.96
CA SER A 222 7.54 25.67 -6.58
C SER A 222 8.60 25.94 -5.51
N MET A 223 9.84 26.24 -5.90
CA MET A 223 10.92 26.55 -4.98
C MET A 223 10.97 28.04 -4.63
N PRO A 224 11.23 28.39 -3.36
CA PRO A 224 11.54 29.77 -2.99
C PRO A 224 12.80 30.26 -3.71
N GLU A 225 12.81 31.53 -4.15
CA GLU A 225 13.98 32.13 -4.80
C GLU A 225 15.27 32.02 -3.97
N ASP A 226 15.15 32.08 -2.65
CA ASP A 226 16.28 31.94 -1.74
C ASP A 226 16.88 30.54 -1.80
N ALA A 227 16.07 29.49 -1.84
CA ALA A 227 16.54 28.13 -2.01
C ALA A 227 17.24 27.91 -3.36
N LEU A 228 16.71 28.51 -4.44
CA LEU A 228 17.36 28.49 -5.76
C LEU A 228 18.72 29.19 -5.73
N ARG A 229 18.81 30.37 -5.08
CA ARG A 229 20.09 31.11 -4.92
C ARG A 229 21.12 30.33 -4.10
N GLN A 230 20.69 29.56 -3.10
CA GLN A 230 21.53 28.67 -2.30
C GLN A 230 21.98 27.41 -3.04
N GLY A 231 21.45 27.16 -4.24
CA GLY A 231 21.84 26.04 -5.11
C GLY A 231 21.07 24.75 -4.92
N CYS A 232 20.01 24.73 -4.09
CA CYS A 232 19.12 23.57 -3.99
C CYS A 232 18.48 23.26 -5.36
N LYS A 233 18.24 22.00 -5.61
CA LYS A 233 17.65 21.48 -6.84
C LYS A 233 16.27 20.88 -6.57
N ASP A 234 15.34 21.13 -7.51
CA ASP A 234 14.04 20.52 -7.50
C ASP A 234 14.09 19.01 -7.74
N ILE A 235 13.00 18.31 -7.42
CA ILE A 235 12.90 16.84 -7.52
C ILE A 235 13.00 16.39 -8.99
N ALA A 236 12.35 17.08 -9.94
CA ALA A 236 12.39 16.73 -11.36
C ALA A 236 13.81 16.85 -11.94
N TRP A 237 14.55 17.88 -11.52
CA TRP A 237 15.95 18.02 -11.90
C TRP A 237 16.79 16.85 -11.38
N GLN A 238 16.60 16.45 -10.11
CA GLN A 238 17.32 15.34 -9.48
C GLN A 238 16.97 13.99 -10.10
N LEU A 239 15.73 13.76 -10.58
CA LEU A 239 15.34 12.55 -11.31
C LEU A 239 16.23 12.27 -12.52
N VAL A 240 16.64 13.32 -13.22
CA VAL A 240 17.42 13.20 -14.46
C VAL A 240 18.93 13.11 -14.19
N HIS A 241 19.40 13.64 -13.04
CA HIS A 241 20.83 13.84 -12.80
C HIS A 241 21.46 12.95 -11.71
N ASN A 242 20.68 12.57 -10.66
CA ASN A 242 21.29 11.89 -9.50
C ASN A 242 21.55 10.41 -9.75
N VAL A 243 20.60 9.70 -10.35
CA VAL A 243 20.68 8.25 -10.57
C VAL A 243 20.40 7.93 -12.04
N ASP A 244 21.21 7.06 -12.63
CA ASP A 244 20.98 6.60 -14.00
C ASP A 244 19.91 5.49 -14.03
N ILE A 245 18.64 5.89 -14.12
CA ILE A 245 17.46 5.03 -14.02
C ILE A 245 17.08 4.53 -15.42
N ASN A 246 16.92 3.21 -15.56
CA ASN A 246 16.57 2.55 -16.81
C ASN A 246 15.10 2.71 -17.18
N VAL A 247 14.18 2.61 -16.21
CA VAL A 247 12.74 2.70 -16.46
C VAL A 247 12.09 3.67 -15.48
N ILE A 248 11.35 4.64 -15.99
CA ILE A 248 10.62 5.65 -15.22
C ILE A 248 9.21 5.71 -15.80
N LEU A 249 8.19 5.23 -15.08
CA LEU A 249 6.81 5.20 -15.54
C LEU A 249 5.87 5.78 -14.47
N GLY A 250 5.02 6.74 -14.87
CA GLY A 250 4.05 7.37 -13.99
C GLY A 250 3.46 8.65 -14.59
N GLY A 251 3.02 9.55 -13.71
CA GLY A 251 2.60 10.91 -14.08
C GLY A 251 3.71 11.94 -13.94
N GLY A 252 3.38 13.24 -13.99
CA GLY A 252 4.31 14.33 -13.67
C GLY A 252 4.93 15.05 -14.86
N ARG A 253 4.40 14.88 -16.06
CA ARG A 253 4.92 15.43 -17.32
C ARG A 253 5.16 16.94 -17.27
N LYS A 254 4.25 17.70 -16.63
CA LYS A 254 4.36 19.17 -16.56
C LYS A 254 5.58 19.68 -15.79
N TYR A 255 6.10 18.91 -14.83
CA TYR A 255 7.27 19.29 -14.02
C TYR A 255 8.60 19.10 -14.76
N MET A 256 8.56 18.39 -15.89
CA MET A 256 9.73 18.07 -16.70
C MET A 256 9.98 19.08 -17.83
N THR A 257 9.01 19.92 -18.15
CA THR A 257 9.04 20.78 -19.33
C THR A 257 8.86 22.25 -18.97
N PRO A 258 9.47 23.18 -19.76
CA PRO A 258 9.39 24.61 -19.47
C PRO A 258 8.01 25.19 -19.81
N VAL A 259 7.70 26.33 -19.18
CA VAL A 259 6.54 27.16 -19.54
C VAL A 259 6.52 27.41 -21.05
N GLY A 260 5.34 27.25 -21.68
CA GLY A 260 5.16 27.38 -23.11
C GLY A 260 5.34 26.08 -23.91
N THR A 261 5.90 25.02 -23.33
CA THR A 261 5.85 23.68 -23.95
C THR A 261 4.47 23.08 -23.73
N LEU A 262 3.70 22.94 -24.80
CA LEU A 262 2.33 22.43 -24.74
C LEU A 262 2.32 20.94 -24.42
N ASP A 263 1.35 20.54 -23.61
CA ASP A 263 1.12 19.13 -23.26
C ASP A 263 0.60 18.35 -24.49
N PRO A 264 1.15 17.17 -24.80
CA PRO A 264 0.76 16.41 -25.99
C PRO A 264 -0.67 15.88 -25.93
N GLU A 265 -1.23 15.69 -24.74
CA GLU A 265 -2.58 15.18 -24.53
C GLU A 265 -3.58 16.31 -24.26
N TYR A 266 -3.15 17.35 -23.55
CA TYR A 266 -3.97 18.50 -23.15
C TYR A 266 -3.37 19.80 -23.72
N PRO A 267 -3.64 20.16 -24.99
CA PRO A 267 -2.98 21.27 -25.67
C PRO A 267 -3.20 22.66 -25.06
N THR A 268 -4.12 22.77 -24.10
CA THR A 268 -4.37 24.00 -23.31
C THR A 268 -3.49 24.09 -22.06
N HIS A 269 -2.78 23.02 -21.71
CA HIS A 269 -1.85 22.96 -20.58
C HIS A 269 -0.41 23.08 -21.08
N SER A 270 0.47 23.62 -20.25
CA SER A 270 1.90 23.68 -20.54
C SER A 270 2.73 23.17 -19.37
N GLY A 271 4.01 22.96 -19.64
CA GLY A 271 5.01 22.78 -18.59
C GLY A 271 5.05 23.96 -17.61
N VAL A 272 5.66 23.75 -16.45
CA VAL A 272 5.71 24.72 -15.35
C VAL A 272 7.12 25.26 -15.05
N ARG A 273 8.18 24.65 -15.61
CA ARG A 273 9.56 25.05 -15.33
C ARG A 273 9.86 26.48 -15.80
N LYS A 274 10.48 27.26 -14.92
CA LYS A 274 10.87 28.66 -15.16
C LYS A 274 12.33 28.79 -15.59
N ASP A 275 13.15 27.75 -15.33
CA ASP A 275 14.56 27.71 -15.71
C ASP A 275 14.81 27.48 -17.22
N GLY A 276 13.74 27.24 -17.99
CA GLY A 276 13.80 26.99 -19.44
C GLY A 276 14.29 25.59 -19.83
N ASN A 277 14.59 24.71 -18.88
CA ASN A 277 15.09 23.38 -19.17
C ASN A 277 13.97 22.39 -19.55
N ASN A 278 14.15 21.68 -20.67
CA ASN A 278 13.35 20.50 -21.01
C ASN A 278 14.09 19.26 -20.50
N LEU A 279 13.70 18.78 -19.33
CA LEU A 279 14.37 17.63 -18.67
C LEU A 279 14.15 16.33 -19.43
N ILE A 280 13.06 16.17 -20.18
CA ILE A 280 12.81 15.00 -21.03
C ILE A 280 13.87 14.94 -22.14
N GLU A 281 14.09 16.05 -22.85
CA GLU A 281 15.12 16.12 -23.89
C GLU A 281 16.53 15.92 -23.33
N MET A 282 16.83 16.50 -22.16
CA MET A 282 18.11 16.30 -21.49
C MET A 282 18.35 14.82 -21.16
N TRP A 283 17.31 14.13 -20.63
CA TRP A 283 17.37 12.71 -20.31
C TRP A 283 17.58 11.84 -21.55
N LEU A 284 16.86 12.14 -22.66
CA LEU A 284 17.02 11.46 -23.95
C LEU A 284 18.42 11.63 -24.54
N LYS A 285 18.96 12.86 -24.52
CA LYS A 285 20.30 13.17 -25.08
C LYS A 285 21.43 12.48 -24.31
N ALA A 286 21.24 12.24 -23.01
CA ALA A 286 22.24 11.62 -22.15
C ALA A 286 22.31 10.09 -22.28
N ARG A 287 21.37 9.42 -22.95
CA ARG A 287 21.23 7.96 -22.93
C ARG A 287 21.01 7.35 -24.30
N GLN A 288 21.92 6.49 -24.73
CA GLN A 288 21.78 5.76 -26.00
C GLN A 288 20.64 4.73 -25.89
N GLY A 289 19.80 4.65 -26.91
CA GLY A 289 18.65 3.74 -26.93
C GLY A 289 17.50 4.15 -26.03
N ALA A 290 17.47 5.40 -25.59
CA ALA A 290 16.38 5.93 -24.77
C ALA A 290 15.12 6.22 -25.61
N ARG A 291 13.95 6.00 -24.98
CA ARG A 291 12.63 6.35 -25.52
C ARG A 291 11.86 7.13 -24.47
N TYR A 292 11.16 8.15 -24.93
CA TYR A 292 10.13 8.85 -24.16
C TYR A 292 8.77 8.58 -24.79
N VAL A 293 7.77 8.29 -23.98
CA VAL A 293 6.40 7.99 -24.39
C VAL A 293 5.41 8.68 -23.44
N TRP A 294 4.19 8.94 -23.91
CA TRP A 294 3.18 9.59 -23.10
C TRP A 294 1.82 8.87 -23.13
N ASN A 295 1.70 7.74 -23.85
CA ASN A 295 0.51 6.91 -23.89
C ASN A 295 0.83 5.42 -23.86
N LYS A 296 -0.17 4.61 -23.53
CA LYS A 296 -0.09 3.16 -23.39
C LYS A 296 0.44 2.45 -24.63
N THR A 297 -0.05 2.82 -25.83
CA THR A 297 0.32 2.16 -27.08
C THR A 297 1.81 2.30 -27.36
N GLU A 298 2.35 3.51 -27.21
CA GLU A 298 3.78 3.76 -27.38
C GLU A 298 4.62 3.07 -26.31
N MET A 299 4.12 3.02 -25.03
CA MET A 299 4.80 2.30 -23.96
C MET A 299 4.94 0.81 -24.27
N LEU A 300 3.87 0.16 -24.69
CA LEU A 300 3.88 -1.27 -25.02
C LEU A 300 4.80 -1.56 -26.21
N ALA A 301 4.78 -0.72 -27.24
CA ALA A 301 5.68 -0.84 -28.39
C ALA A 301 7.16 -0.67 -27.98
N ALA A 302 7.47 0.32 -27.13
CA ALA A 302 8.83 0.55 -26.63
C ALA A 302 9.30 -0.62 -25.74
N ALA A 303 8.45 -1.16 -24.89
CA ALA A 303 8.78 -2.31 -24.05
C ALA A 303 9.06 -3.58 -24.87
N ALA A 304 8.37 -3.76 -26.00
CA ALA A 304 8.58 -4.89 -26.90
C ALA A 304 9.87 -4.77 -27.76
N ASP A 305 10.39 -3.57 -27.95
CA ASP A 305 11.61 -3.31 -28.75
C ASP A 305 12.87 -3.70 -27.95
N PRO A 306 13.66 -4.71 -28.39
CA PRO A 306 14.86 -5.14 -27.66
C PRO A 306 16.00 -4.10 -27.68
N SER A 307 15.95 -3.09 -28.55
CA SER A 307 16.93 -2.01 -28.59
C SER A 307 16.72 -0.95 -27.52
N VAL A 308 15.54 -0.89 -26.89
CA VAL A 308 15.19 0.04 -25.84
C VAL A 308 15.70 -0.45 -24.49
N ASN A 309 16.71 0.23 -23.95
CA ASN A 309 17.30 -0.04 -22.63
C ASN A 309 16.91 1.00 -21.59
N TYR A 310 16.40 2.15 -22.04
CA TYR A 310 15.95 3.26 -21.22
C TYR A 310 14.57 3.71 -21.69
N LEU A 311 13.59 3.66 -20.79
CA LEU A 311 12.21 4.07 -21.08
C LEU A 311 11.72 5.07 -20.04
N MET A 312 11.32 6.27 -20.49
CA MET A 312 10.56 7.22 -19.67
C MET A 312 9.15 7.35 -20.24
N GLY A 313 8.15 6.98 -19.43
CA GLY A 313 6.73 7.11 -19.76
C GLY A 313 6.04 8.02 -18.75
N LEU A 314 5.55 9.19 -19.19
CA LEU A 314 4.83 10.13 -18.35
C LEU A 314 3.44 10.35 -18.95
N PHE A 315 2.42 9.71 -18.35
CA PHE A 315 1.11 9.52 -18.96
C PHE A 315 0.10 10.62 -18.59
N GLU A 316 0.41 11.42 -17.56
CA GLU A 316 -0.41 12.54 -17.14
C GLU A 316 0.45 13.78 -16.80
N PRO A 317 -0.10 15.01 -16.90
CA PRO A 317 0.63 16.22 -16.48
C PRO A 317 1.00 16.24 -14.99
N ALA A 318 0.12 15.69 -14.13
CA ALA A 318 0.31 15.53 -12.70
C ALA A 318 0.20 14.03 -12.33
N ASP A 319 -0.62 13.66 -11.33
CA ASP A 319 -0.84 12.26 -11.00
C ASP A 319 -1.62 11.53 -12.10
N MET A 320 -1.42 10.21 -12.22
CA MET A 320 -2.25 9.36 -13.09
C MET A 320 -3.73 9.50 -12.70
N LYS A 321 -4.64 9.29 -13.64
CA LYS A 321 -6.06 9.16 -13.28
C LYS A 321 -6.27 7.97 -12.36
N TYR A 322 -7.30 8.03 -11.52
CA TYR A 322 -7.70 6.85 -10.75
C TYR A 322 -8.04 5.70 -11.71
N ASN A 323 -7.70 4.48 -11.34
CA ASN A 323 -7.96 3.28 -12.15
C ASN A 323 -9.43 3.19 -12.56
N LEU A 324 -10.34 3.60 -11.67
CA LEU A 324 -11.77 3.70 -11.89
C LEU A 324 -12.17 4.69 -13.01
N MET A 325 -11.33 5.71 -13.28
CA MET A 325 -11.65 6.86 -14.14
C MET A 325 -10.74 6.96 -15.38
N ARG A 326 -9.73 6.09 -15.51
CA ARG A 326 -8.77 6.14 -16.61
C ARG A 326 -9.38 5.73 -17.95
N ASP A 327 -8.91 6.30 -19.04
CA ASP A 327 -9.16 5.79 -20.40
C ASP A 327 -8.25 4.58 -20.66
N THR A 328 -8.81 3.39 -20.59
CA THR A 328 -8.07 2.11 -20.73
C THR A 328 -7.40 1.92 -22.09
N THR A 329 -7.76 2.73 -23.10
CA THR A 329 -7.14 2.70 -24.42
C THR A 329 -5.87 3.54 -24.49
N ARG A 330 -5.77 4.59 -23.67
CA ARG A 330 -4.70 5.58 -23.66
C ARG A 330 -3.82 5.52 -22.44
N ASP A 331 -4.45 5.39 -21.26
CA ASP A 331 -3.76 5.40 -19.97
C ASP A 331 -3.40 3.96 -19.57
N PRO A 332 -2.12 3.64 -19.32
CA PRO A 332 -1.75 2.32 -18.81
C PRO A 332 -2.20 2.16 -17.35
N SER A 333 -2.54 0.92 -16.96
CA SER A 333 -2.73 0.57 -15.55
C SER A 333 -1.38 0.39 -14.85
N LEU A 334 -1.41 0.29 -13.50
CA LEU A 334 -0.23 -0.04 -12.71
C LEU A 334 0.36 -1.40 -13.15
N THR A 335 -0.49 -2.40 -13.38
CA THR A 335 -0.09 -3.72 -13.85
C THR A 335 0.62 -3.63 -15.19
N GLU A 336 0.08 -2.88 -16.16
CA GLU A 336 0.67 -2.74 -17.49
C GLU A 336 2.01 -1.98 -17.47
N MET A 337 2.14 -0.95 -16.64
CA MET A 337 3.40 -0.23 -16.44
C MET A 337 4.46 -1.12 -15.79
N MET A 338 4.10 -1.86 -14.74
CA MET A 338 5.00 -2.80 -14.06
C MET A 338 5.46 -3.92 -14.99
N GLU A 339 4.57 -4.47 -15.82
CA GLU A 339 4.90 -5.49 -16.83
C GLU A 339 5.90 -4.96 -17.86
N ALA A 340 5.69 -3.74 -18.38
CA ALA A 340 6.62 -3.08 -19.28
C ALA A 340 8.00 -2.86 -18.63
N ALA A 341 8.03 -2.46 -17.35
CA ALA A 341 9.26 -2.28 -16.60
C ALA A 341 10.03 -3.58 -16.42
N ILE A 342 9.38 -4.67 -15.97
CA ILE A 342 10.00 -5.99 -15.82
C ILE A 342 10.52 -6.50 -17.16
N THR A 343 9.79 -6.31 -18.26
CA THR A 343 10.20 -6.72 -19.60
C THR A 343 11.54 -6.10 -20.01
N ILE A 344 11.75 -4.81 -19.73
CA ILE A 344 13.01 -4.13 -20.06
C ILE A 344 14.11 -4.52 -19.07
N LEU A 345 13.84 -4.45 -17.77
CA LEU A 345 14.84 -4.64 -16.71
C LEU A 345 15.38 -6.08 -16.66
N SER A 346 14.55 -7.07 -16.98
CA SER A 346 14.96 -8.49 -17.00
C SER A 346 16.00 -8.84 -18.08
N ARG A 347 16.22 -7.97 -19.06
CA ARG A 347 17.27 -8.13 -20.07
C ARG A 347 18.67 -7.94 -19.50
N HIS A 348 18.76 -7.31 -18.32
CA HIS A 348 20.04 -6.96 -17.71
C HIS A 348 20.67 -8.18 -17.01
N PRO A 349 21.93 -8.57 -17.34
CA PRO A 349 22.54 -9.81 -16.85
C PRO A 349 22.72 -9.85 -15.32
N ASN A 350 22.98 -8.68 -14.70
CA ASN A 350 23.18 -8.57 -13.26
C ASN A 350 21.87 -8.48 -12.45
N GLY A 351 20.71 -8.63 -13.13
CA GLY A 351 19.41 -8.45 -12.49
C GLY A 351 19.03 -6.97 -12.28
N PHE A 352 18.00 -6.75 -11.49
CA PHE A 352 17.42 -5.41 -11.34
C PHE A 352 16.89 -5.11 -9.94
N TYR A 353 16.68 -3.82 -9.68
CA TYR A 353 15.84 -3.29 -8.61
C TYR A 353 14.66 -2.56 -9.24
N LEU A 354 13.44 -2.85 -8.80
CA LEU A 354 12.22 -2.19 -9.26
C LEU A 354 11.39 -1.71 -8.05
N PHE A 355 11.10 -0.42 -8.03
CA PHE A 355 10.12 0.20 -7.14
C PHE A 355 8.78 0.31 -7.87
N VAL A 356 7.71 -0.25 -7.28
CA VAL A 356 6.34 -0.22 -7.84
C VAL A 356 5.40 0.33 -6.77
N GLU A 357 4.74 1.44 -7.09
CA GLU A 357 3.87 2.13 -6.15
C GLU A 357 2.42 2.19 -6.62
N GLY A 358 1.51 1.74 -5.75
CA GLY A 358 0.09 2.04 -5.81
C GLY A 358 -0.21 3.35 -5.06
N GLY A 359 0.25 4.47 -5.60
CA GLY A 359 0.26 5.75 -4.87
C GLY A 359 -1.09 6.44 -4.81
N ARG A 360 -2.06 6.04 -5.66
CA ARG A 360 -3.40 6.64 -5.65
C ARG A 360 -4.34 6.01 -4.63
N ILE A 361 -3.93 4.96 -3.91
CA ILE A 361 -4.66 4.42 -2.76
C ILE A 361 -4.78 5.53 -1.69
N ASP A 362 -3.66 6.14 -1.32
CA ASP A 362 -3.56 7.26 -0.38
C ASP A 362 -4.45 8.44 -0.79
N HIS A 363 -4.32 8.89 -2.05
CA HIS A 363 -5.13 9.99 -2.56
C HIS A 363 -6.64 9.69 -2.49
N GLY A 364 -7.05 8.44 -2.71
CA GLY A 364 -8.44 8.02 -2.56
C GLY A 364 -8.93 8.09 -1.10
N HIS A 365 -8.07 7.75 -0.15
CA HIS A 365 -8.35 7.91 1.28
C HIS A 365 -8.40 9.39 1.68
N HIS A 366 -7.45 10.21 1.26
CA HIS A 366 -7.45 11.65 1.49
C HIS A 366 -8.70 12.36 0.95
N ASP A 367 -9.22 11.90 -0.19
CA ASP A 367 -10.50 12.36 -0.73
C ASP A 367 -11.71 11.92 0.12
N GLY A 368 -11.54 11.02 1.10
CA GLY A 368 -12.64 10.39 1.83
C GLY A 368 -13.47 9.46 0.96
N ALA A 369 -12.95 9.00 -0.17
CA ALA A 369 -13.65 8.24 -1.20
C ALA A 369 -13.16 6.79 -1.24
N ALA A 370 -13.76 5.91 -0.43
CA ALA A 370 -13.35 4.52 -0.33
C ALA A 370 -13.41 3.76 -1.66
N HIS A 371 -14.34 4.09 -2.56
CA HIS A 371 -14.40 3.51 -3.90
C HIS A 371 -13.10 3.74 -4.68
N LYS A 372 -12.55 4.97 -4.62
CA LYS A 372 -11.28 5.30 -5.27
C LYS A 372 -10.14 4.51 -4.65
N ALA A 373 -9.98 4.58 -3.32
CA ALA A 373 -8.90 3.92 -2.61
C ALA A 373 -8.88 2.39 -2.82
N LEU A 374 -10.03 1.73 -2.67
CA LEU A 374 -10.10 0.27 -2.74
C LEU A 374 -9.98 -0.27 -4.18
N THR A 375 -10.44 0.44 -5.20
CA THR A 375 -10.23 0.04 -6.60
C THR A 375 -8.77 0.19 -7.04
N GLU A 376 -8.06 1.21 -6.55
CA GLU A 376 -6.60 1.32 -6.70
C GLU A 376 -5.88 0.15 -5.99
N ALA A 377 -6.32 -0.20 -4.78
CA ALA A 377 -5.73 -1.28 -4.01
C ALA A 377 -5.96 -2.67 -4.66
N VAL A 378 -7.11 -2.90 -5.31
CA VAL A 378 -7.34 -4.12 -6.12
C VAL A 378 -6.40 -4.17 -7.32
N GLU A 379 -6.16 -3.05 -8.01
CA GLU A 379 -5.21 -2.98 -9.12
C GLU A 379 -3.76 -3.17 -8.65
N PHE A 380 -3.41 -2.67 -7.47
CA PHE A 380 -2.13 -2.92 -6.83
C PHE A 380 -1.91 -4.42 -6.56
N ASP A 381 -2.92 -5.12 -6.04
CA ASP A 381 -2.86 -6.58 -5.82
C ASP A 381 -2.73 -7.35 -7.15
N ARG A 382 -3.39 -6.91 -8.22
CA ARG A 382 -3.23 -7.49 -9.57
C ARG A 382 -1.79 -7.32 -10.08
N ALA A 383 -1.17 -6.17 -9.83
CA ALA A 383 0.22 -5.94 -10.20
C ALA A 383 1.18 -6.87 -9.43
N ILE A 384 0.95 -7.10 -8.14
CA ILE A 384 1.72 -8.06 -7.32
C ILE A 384 1.59 -9.49 -7.88
N GLU A 385 0.36 -9.93 -8.19
CA GLU A 385 0.09 -11.24 -8.78
C GLU A 385 0.84 -11.41 -10.12
N ARG A 386 0.73 -10.40 -10.98
CA ARG A 386 1.35 -10.41 -12.31
C ARG A 386 2.89 -10.42 -12.24
N ALA A 387 3.49 -9.66 -11.34
CA ALA A 387 4.94 -9.66 -11.12
C ALA A 387 5.45 -11.05 -10.70
N GLY A 388 4.70 -11.73 -9.82
CA GLY A 388 5.02 -13.10 -9.42
C GLY A 388 5.00 -14.09 -10.59
N ALA A 389 4.08 -13.89 -11.56
CA ALA A 389 4.02 -14.71 -12.78
C ALA A 389 5.14 -14.41 -13.79
N LEU A 390 5.72 -13.21 -13.75
CA LEU A 390 6.75 -12.75 -14.69
C LEU A 390 8.19 -12.98 -14.20
N THR A 391 8.38 -13.34 -12.93
CA THR A 391 9.71 -13.45 -12.32
C THR A 391 9.93 -14.81 -11.69
N ASP A 392 11.20 -15.26 -11.69
CA ASP A 392 11.59 -16.47 -10.98
C ASP A 392 11.73 -16.17 -9.48
N GLU A 393 10.86 -16.78 -8.67
CA GLU A 393 10.87 -16.64 -7.21
C GLU A 393 12.18 -17.14 -6.57
N ALA A 394 12.93 -18.05 -7.23
CA ALA A 394 14.21 -18.50 -6.72
C ALA A 394 15.31 -17.41 -6.82
N GLN A 395 15.12 -16.42 -7.68
CA GLN A 395 16.08 -15.34 -7.94
C GLN A 395 15.58 -13.95 -7.52
N THR A 396 14.29 -13.82 -7.21
CA THR A 396 13.67 -12.51 -6.98
C THR A 396 13.14 -12.41 -5.55
N LEU A 397 13.71 -11.49 -4.76
CA LEU A 397 13.08 -11.06 -3.51
C LEU A 397 11.99 -10.04 -3.84
N THR A 398 10.75 -10.38 -3.52
CA THR A 398 9.61 -9.47 -3.59
C THR A 398 9.18 -9.10 -2.18
N VAL A 399 9.15 -7.79 -1.90
CA VAL A 399 8.66 -7.21 -0.65
C VAL A 399 7.44 -6.36 -0.97
N VAL A 400 6.35 -6.54 -0.23
CA VAL A 400 5.14 -5.72 -0.28
C VAL A 400 4.97 -5.04 1.07
N THR A 401 4.81 -3.72 1.09
CA THR A 401 4.56 -2.99 2.33
C THR A 401 3.73 -1.74 2.05
N ALA A 402 3.38 -1.03 3.12
CA ALA A 402 2.84 0.32 3.07
C ALA A 402 3.84 1.27 3.74
N ASP A 403 3.71 2.54 3.45
CA ASP A 403 4.48 3.61 4.10
C ASP A 403 3.82 4.08 5.40
N HIS A 404 2.50 4.14 5.44
CA HIS A 404 1.63 4.41 6.60
C HIS A 404 0.22 3.85 6.33
N SER A 405 -0.71 4.07 7.24
CA SER A 405 -2.13 3.81 7.06
C SER A 405 -2.94 5.11 7.01
N HIS A 406 -4.27 4.99 7.03
CA HIS A 406 -5.23 6.10 7.12
C HIS A 406 -6.18 5.90 8.31
N VAL A 407 -6.87 6.96 8.73
CA VAL A 407 -7.92 6.86 9.75
C VAL A 407 -9.20 6.23 9.17
N PHE A 408 -9.00 5.20 8.40
CA PHE A 408 -9.99 4.37 7.71
C PHE A 408 -10.37 3.16 8.57
N SER A 409 -11.66 2.88 8.67
CA SER A 409 -12.15 1.70 9.35
C SER A 409 -13.42 1.15 8.69
N PHE A 410 -13.71 -0.12 8.92
CA PHE A 410 -15.02 -0.68 8.58
C PHE A 410 -15.55 -1.52 9.74
N GLY A 411 -16.87 -1.51 9.91
CA GLY A 411 -17.49 -2.13 11.08
C GLY A 411 -19.01 -2.23 10.96
N GLY A 412 -19.74 -2.09 12.10
CA GLY A 412 -21.19 -2.09 12.12
C GLY A 412 -21.82 -3.48 12.04
N TYR A 413 -21.06 -4.58 12.25
CA TYR A 413 -21.52 -5.96 12.17
C TYR A 413 -22.17 -6.31 10.82
N THR A 414 -21.62 -5.74 9.73
CA THR A 414 -22.08 -5.94 8.36
C THR A 414 -22.05 -7.43 8.00
N LEU A 415 -23.15 -7.91 7.39
CA LEU A 415 -23.27 -9.32 7.02
C LEU A 415 -22.25 -9.69 5.95
N ARG A 416 -21.66 -10.88 6.06
CA ARG A 416 -20.79 -11.45 5.03
C ARG A 416 -21.54 -11.56 3.71
N GLY A 417 -20.95 -11.07 2.61
CA GLY A 417 -21.59 -10.99 1.30
C GLY A 417 -22.35 -9.69 1.02
N SER A 418 -22.62 -8.85 2.02
CA SER A 418 -23.08 -7.48 1.76
C SER A 418 -21.94 -6.67 1.16
N SER A 419 -22.26 -5.74 0.26
CA SER A 419 -21.25 -4.87 -0.35
C SER A 419 -20.37 -4.20 0.70
N ILE A 420 -19.05 -4.20 0.49
CA ILE A 420 -18.10 -3.48 1.36
C ILE A 420 -18.43 -1.98 1.44
N PHE A 421 -19.00 -1.41 0.39
CA PHE A 421 -19.44 -0.01 0.34
C PHE A 421 -20.85 0.21 0.91
N GLY A 422 -21.55 -0.88 1.28
CA GLY A 422 -22.94 -0.86 1.69
C GLY A 422 -23.18 -0.34 3.10
N LEU A 423 -24.45 -0.34 3.48
CA LEU A 423 -24.92 0.09 4.78
C LEU A 423 -24.66 -0.98 5.86
N ALA A 424 -24.42 -0.51 7.08
CA ALA A 424 -24.51 -1.36 8.26
C ALA A 424 -25.96 -1.86 8.46
N PRO A 425 -26.17 -3.09 8.98
CA PRO A 425 -27.51 -3.69 9.06
C PRO A 425 -28.43 -3.00 10.08
N SER A 426 -27.88 -2.25 11.02
CA SER A 426 -28.65 -1.56 12.06
C SER A 426 -28.52 -0.05 11.92
N LYS A 427 -29.60 0.67 12.24
CA LYS A 427 -29.55 2.12 12.32
C LYS A 427 -28.79 2.57 13.56
N ALA A 428 -28.18 3.74 13.46
CA ALA A 428 -27.56 4.40 14.59
C ALA A 428 -28.61 4.93 15.60
N ILE A 429 -28.16 5.49 16.73
CA ILE A 429 -29.03 5.98 17.81
C ILE A 429 -29.94 7.14 17.37
N ASP A 430 -29.55 7.88 16.33
CA ASP A 430 -30.34 8.94 15.69
C ASP A 430 -31.36 8.40 14.66
N LEU A 431 -31.56 7.07 14.60
CA LEU A 431 -32.46 6.34 13.72
C LEU A 431 -32.11 6.46 12.23
N LYS A 432 -30.89 6.92 11.89
CA LYS A 432 -30.41 7.06 10.51
C LYS A 432 -29.46 5.92 10.14
N ASN A 433 -29.45 5.56 8.87
CA ASN A 433 -28.51 4.60 8.32
C ASN A 433 -27.08 5.15 8.32
N TYR A 434 -26.10 4.27 8.29
CA TYR A 434 -24.68 4.61 8.12
C TYR A 434 -23.99 3.49 7.33
N THR A 435 -22.85 3.80 6.69
CA THR A 435 -22.08 2.85 5.91
C THR A 435 -21.19 1.98 6.79
N SER A 436 -20.85 0.79 6.30
CA SER A 436 -19.85 -0.08 6.92
C SER A 436 -18.49 0.63 7.06
N ILE A 437 -18.07 1.34 6.01
CA ILE A 437 -16.83 2.11 5.99
C ILE A 437 -17.05 3.50 6.59
N LEU A 438 -16.15 3.90 7.49
CA LEU A 438 -16.12 5.21 8.14
C LEU A 438 -14.67 5.72 8.20
N TYR A 439 -14.51 7.06 8.23
CA TYR A 439 -13.22 7.70 8.49
C TYR A 439 -13.19 8.42 9.84
N GLY A 440 -12.03 8.49 10.48
CA GLY A 440 -11.85 9.23 11.72
C GLY A 440 -11.98 10.75 11.53
N ASN A 441 -11.57 11.26 10.37
CA ASN A 441 -11.71 12.65 9.96
C ASN A 441 -11.81 12.76 8.43
N GLY A 442 -12.11 13.95 7.91
CA GLY A 442 -12.10 14.18 6.47
C GLY A 442 -13.29 14.96 5.93
N PRO A 443 -13.39 15.09 4.59
CA PRO A 443 -14.39 15.91 3.93
C PRO A 443 -15.82 15.35 4.04
N GLY A 444 -15.97 14.06 4.34
CA GLY A 444 -17.27 13.39 4.51
C GLY A 444 -17.96 13.67 5.85
N TYR A 445 -17.48 14.63 6.65
CA TYR A 445 -18.15 15.00 7.91
C TYR A 445 -19.56 15.52 7.66
N PRO A 446 -20.61 14.84 8.15
CA PRO A 446 -22.00 15.15 7.78
C PRO A 446 -22.62 16.29 8.62
N GLY A 447 -21.84 16.97 9.45
CA GLY A 447 -22.34 17.95 10.42
C GLY A 447 -23.05 17.31 11.61
N THR A 448 -23.64 18.15 12.46
CA THR A 448 -24.32 17.71 13.69
C THR A 448 -25.66 17.00 13.42
N ASN A 449 -26.26 17.21 12.26
CA ASN A 449 -27.52 16.59 11.84
C ASN A 449 -27.33 15.86 10.50
N ARG A 450 -26.62 14.71 10.55
CA ARG A 450 -26.37 13.89 9.36
C ARG A 450 -27.67 13.44 8.68
N THR A 451 -27.68 13.40 7.36
CA THR A 451 -28.78 12.85 6.56
C THR A 451 -28.79 11.32 6.63
N SER A 452 -29.98 10.69 6.68
CA SER A 452 -30.06 9.25 6.45
C SER A 452 -29.78 8.95 4.98
N MET A 453 -29.03 7.90 4.72
CA MET A 453 -28.68 7.48 3.36
C MET A 453 -29.39 6.16 3.00
N ASP A 454 -29.44 5.89 1.72
CA ASP A 454 -29.88 4.62 1.16
C ASP A 454 -28.70 3.87 0.50
N ASP A 455 -28.95 2.64 0.08
CA ASP A 455 -27.94 1.81 -0.58
C ASP A 455 -27.44 2.44 -1.90
N ALA A 456 -28.31 3.11 -2.66
CA ALA A 456 -27.93 3.74 -3.91
C ALA A 456 -26.90 4.86 -3.68
N THR A 457 -27.11 5.68 -2.65
CA THR A 457 -26.17 6.73 -2.24
C THR A 457 -24.85 6.12 -1.74
N ALA A 458 -24.89 5.08 -0.92
CA ALA A 458 -23.69 4.43 -0.37
C ALA A 458 -22.84 3.77 -1.46
N MET A 459 -23.48 3.27 -2.52
CA MET A 459 -22.83 2.59 -3.66
C MET A 459 -22.36 3.55 -4.76
N ASP A 460 -22.64 4.84 -4.66
CA ASP A 460 -22.16 5.84 -5.62
C ASP A 460 -20.64 6.01 -5.47
N TYR A 461 -19.89 5.89 -6.57
CA TYR A 461 -18.43 6.01 -6.54
C TYR A 461 -17.92 7.42 -6.20
N HIS A 462 -18.79 8.44 -6.24
CA HIS A 462 -18.51 9.79 -5.75
C HIS A 462 -18.84 10.00 -4.28
N TYR A 463 -19.45 8.98 -3.63
CA TYR A 463 -19.83 9.11 -2.24
C TYR A 463 -18.59 9.30 -1.35
N LEU A 464 -18.63 10.32 -0.49
CA LEU A 464 -17.64 10.55 0.56
C LEU A 464 -18.12 9.86 1.84
N GLN A 465 -17.35 8.91 2.32
CA GLN A 465 -17.67 8.17 3.53
C GLN A 465 -17.75 9.12 4.73
N GLN A 466 -18.69 8.83 5.63
CA GLN A 466 -18.89 9.61 6.84
C GLN A 466 -17.59 9.68 7.67
N ALA A 467 -17.23 10.88 8.10
CA ALA A 467 -16.09 11.16 8.96
C ALA A 467 -16.55 11.70 10.31
N ALA A 468 -15.76 11.45 11.37
CA ALA A 468 -16.10 11.92 12.73
C ALA A 468 -15.68 13.38 12.96
N VAL A 469 -14.61 13.86 12.31
CA VAL A 469 -14.08 15.22 12.46
C VAL A 469 -14.01 15.92 11.10
N PRO A 470 -14.48 17.18 10.97
CA PRO A 470 -14.47 17.92 9.71
C PRO A 470 -13.05 18.38 9.34
N LEU A 471 -12.49 17.84 8.27
CA LEU A 471 -11.26 18.31 7.63
C LEU A 471 -11.46 18.42 6.12
N VAL A 472 -10.65 19.27 5.48
CA VAL A 472 -10.67 19.41 4.00
C VAL A 472 -10.14 18.15 3.31
N SER A 473 -9.20 17.47 3.94
CA SER A 473 -8.58 16.21 3.51
C SER A 473 -8.54 15.26 4.70
N GLU A 474 -8.81 14.00 4.48
CA GLU A 474 -8.61 12.94 5.46
C GLU A 474 -7.12 12.81 5.80
N THR A 475 -6.78 12.27 6.96
CA THR A 475 -5.39 12.17 7.41
C THR A 475 -4.90 10.74 7.56
N HIS A 476 -3.58 10.60 7.52
CA HIS A 476 -2.94 9.32 7.79
C HIS A 476 -3.28 8.78 9.18
N GLY A 477 -3.21 7.45 9.32
CA GLY A 477 -3.18 6.72 10.58
C GLY A 477 -1.74 6.55 11.09
N GLY A 478 -1.60 6.39 12.39
CA GLY A 478 -0.28 6.26 13.04
C GLY A 478 0.08 4.83 13.48
N GLU A 479 -0.73 3.84 13.13
CA GLU A 479 -0.51 2.45 13.47
C GLU A 479 0.56 1.78 12.59
N ASP A 480 1.08 0.64 13.08
CA ASP A 480 2.01 -0.19 12.33
C ASP A 480 1.35 -0.74 11.04
N VAL A 481 2.15 -0.92 10.00
CA VAL A 481 1.73 -1.51 8.73
C VAL A 481 2.41 -2.85 8.47
N ALA A 482 1.83 -3.68 7.60
CA ALA A 482 2.40 -4.97 7.26
C ALA A 482 3.59 -4.86 6.32
N ILE A 483 4.57 -5.76 6.50
CA ILE A 483 5.59 -6.09 5.52
C ILE A 483 5.39 -7.55 5.15
N LEU A 484 5.21 -7.87 3.88
CA LEU A 484 5.09 -9.24 3.39
C LEU A 484 6.24 -9.52 2.42
N ALA A 485 6.84 -10.71 2.51
CA ALA A 485 8.01 -11.03 1.72
C ALA A 485 7.99 -12.47 1.20
N LYS A 486 8.52 -12.66 -0.04
CA LYS A 486 8.81 -13.98 -0.61
C LYS A 486 10.07 -13.95 -1.47
N GLY A 487 10.70 -15.12 -1.66
CA GLY A 487 11.93 -15.26 -2.43
C GLY A 487 13.19 -15.35 -1.54
N PRO A 488 14.38 -15.10 -2.11
CA PRO A 488 15.65 -15.18 -1.40
C PRO A 488 15.69 -14.21 -0.22
N MET A 489 16.15 -14.69 0.95
CA MET A 489 16.26 -13.93 2.21
C MET A 489 14.93 -13.37 2.77
N ALA A 490 13.78 -13.76 2.23
CA ALA A 490 12.47 -13.28 2.68
C ALA A 490 12.20 -13.62 4.16
N HIS A 491 12.80 -14.69 4.70
CA HIS A 491 12.69 -15.10 6.10
C HIS A 491 13.22 -14.05 7.09
N LEU A 492 13.96 -13.05 6.64
CA LEU A 492 14.39 -11.91 7.46
C LEU A 492 13.21 -11.04 7.90
N PHE A 493 12.11 -11.03 7.14
CA PHE A 493 10.94 -10.22 7.45
C PHE A 493 10.01 -10.94 8.41
N HIS A 494 10.21 -10.71 9.70
CA HIS A 494 9.38 -11.24 10.79
C HIS A 494 9.39 -10.30 12.01
N GLY A 495 8.41 -10.45 12.89
CA GLY A 495 8.29 -9.66 14.11
C GLY A 495 7.86 -8.21 13.86
N VAL A 496 8.21 -7.30 14.75
CA VAL A 496 7.94 -5.87 14.67
C VAL A 496 9.26 -5.13 14.46
N GLN A 497 9.36 -4.37 13.38
CA GLN A 497 10.59 -3.75 12.92
C GLN A 497 10.46 -2.22 12.82
N GLU A 498 11.58 -1.51 12.88
CA GLU A 498 11.62 -0.14 12.41
C GLU A 498 11.46 -0.11 10.88
N GLN A 499 10.80 0.90 10.33
CA GLN A 499 10.58 0.99 8.87
C GLN A 499 11.89 1.02 8.07
N THR A 500 12.96 1.52 8.67
CA THR A 500 14.32 1.50 8.12
C THR A 500 14.84 0.10 7.80
N TYR A 501 14.30 -0.91 8.49
CA TYR A 501 14.71 -2.31 8.31
C TYR A 501 14.47 -2.81 6.89
N VAL A 502 13.43 -2.32 6.20
CA VAL A 502 13.10 -2.73 4.81
C VAL A 502 14.29 -2.51 3.88
N ALA A 503 14.85 -1.29 3.88
CA ALA A 503 16.01 -0.97 3.05
C ALA A 503 17.23 -1.84 3.37
N HIS A 504 17.51 -2.03 4.67
CA HIS A 504 18.65 -2.83 5.13
C HIS A 504 18.50 -4.31 4.77
N ALA A 505 17.33 -4.90 4.98
CA ALA A 505 17.05 -6.30 4.64
C ALA A 505 17.14 -6.54 3.13
N MET A 506 16.61 -5.63 2.30
CA MET A 506 16.71 -5.72 0.84
C MET A 506 18.17 -5.56 0.38
N ALA A 507 18.92 -4.62 0.93
CA ALA A 507 20.34 -4.44 0.61
C ALA A 507 21.16 -5.67 1.00
N TYR A 508 20.90 -6.26 2.18
CA TYR A 508 21.53 -7.49 2.63
C TYR A 508 21.23 -8.66 1.69
N ALA A 509 19.97 -8.83 1.29
CA ALA A 509 19.53 -9.93 0.45
C ALA A 509 20.22 -9.96 -0.93
N ALA A 510 20.58 -8.81 -1.47
CA ALA A 510 21.25 -8.69 -2.77
C ALA A 510 22.72 -8.30 -2.66
N CYS A 511 23.34 -8.45 -1.49
CA CYS A 511 24.76 -8.14 -1.22
C CYS A 511 25.16 -6.72 -1.66
N LEU A 512 24.29 -5.74 -1.43
CA LEU A 512 24.54 -4.34 -1.71
C LEU A 512 25.24 -3.66 -0.52
N GLU A 513 25.97 -2.59 -0.76
CA GLU A 513 26.58 -1.76 0.28
C GLU A 513 25.56 -1.39 1.38
N PRO A 514 25.90 -1.50 2.69
CA PRO A 514 27.20 -1.87 3.26
C PRO A 514 27.40 -3.39 3.46
N TYR A 515 26.56 -4.25 2.95
CA TYR A 515 26.52 -5.70 3.22
C TYR A 515 27.26 -6.55 2.17
N THR A 516 28.36 -6.07 1.64
CA THR A 516 29.11 -6.72 0.55
C THR A 516 29.85 -8.01 0.94
N ASP A 517 29.99 -8.31 2.24
CA ASP A 517 30.61 -9.51 2.78
C ASP A 517 29.70 -10.76 2.78
N CYS A 518 28.43 -10.62 2.42
CA CYS A 518 27.46 -11.73 2.38
C CYS A 518 27.86 -12.83 1.37
N ARG A 519 28.52 -12.51 0.26
CA ARG A 519 29.02 -13.45 -0.73
C ARG A 519 30.10 -14.41 -0.19
N GLN A 520 30.83 -14.02 0.86
CA GLN A 520 31.85 -14.88 1.46
C GLN A 520 31.24 -15.97 2.35
N ARG A 521 30.02 -15.79 2.83
CA ARG A 521 29.33 -16.76 3.71
C ARG A 521 28.79 -17.95 2.93
N ASP A 522 28.33 -17.75 1.69
CA ASP A 522 27.83 -18.82 0.82
C ASP A 522 28.95 -19.74 0.30
N SER A 523 30.20 -19.30 0.32
CA SER A 523 31.38 -20.05 -0.12
C SER A 523 32.12 -20.75 1.02
N ALA A 524 31.75 -20.53 2.28
CA ALA A 524 32.38 -21.22 3.42
C ALA A 524 31.85 -22.67 3.48
N PRO A 525 32.70 -23.70 3.38
CA PRO A 525 32.29 -25.09 3.61
C PRO A 525 31.73 -25.16 5.04
N GLY A 526 30.50 -25.65 5.18
CA GLY A 526 29.76 -25.70 6.44
C GLY A 526 30.63 -26.21 7.59
N THR A 527 31.14 -25.30 8.38
CA THR A 527 31.71 -25.59 9.67
C THR A 527 30.56 -26.06 10.56
N ARG A 528 30.38 -27.38 10.62
CA ARG A 528 29.58 -28.01 11.68
C ARG A 528 30.09 -27.43 13.00
N ALA A 529 29.22 -26.72 13.71
CA ALA A 529 29.50 -26.28 15.05
C ALA A 529 29.91 -27.49 15.87
N THR A 530 31.18 -27.60 16.16
CA THR A 530 31.69 -28.53 17.18
C THR A 530 31.04 -28.14 18.50
N PRO A 531 30.38 -29.03 19.21
CA PRO A 531 29.84 -28.70 20.51
C PRO A 531 31.00 -28.28 21.41
N LEU A 532 30.93 -27.07 21.91
CA LEU A 532 31.85 -26.50 22.89
C LEU A 532 31.79 -27.41 24.12
N ALA A 533 32.82 -28.26 24.33
CA ALA A 533 32.95 -29.02 25.52
C ALA A 533 33.10 -28.05 26.72
N LEU A 534 32.09 -28.00 27.57
CA LEU A 534 32.13 -27.27 28.83
C LEU A 534 33.24 -27.89 29.69
N LEU A 535 34.41 -27.25 29.69
CA LEU A 535 35.44 -27.46 30.73
C LEU A 535 34.93 -26.78 32.00
N LEU A 536 34.33 -27.59 32.88
CA LEU A 536 34.07 -27.21 34.26
C LEU A 536 35.42 -27.05 34.98
N PRO A 537 35.73 -25.90 35.61
CA PRO A 537 36.89 -25.81 36.49
C PRO A 537 36.59 -26.57 37.80
N THR A 538 37.35 -27.64 38.05
CA THR A 538 37.42 -28.31 39.36
C THR A 538 38.10 -27.38 40.36
N PHE A 539 37.33 -26.77 41.23
CA PHE A 539 37.85 -26.08 42.40
C PHE A 539 38.28 -27.13 43.45
N LEU A 540 39.57 -27.30 43.61
CA LEU A 540 40.18 -27.97 44.79
C LEU A 540 40.08 -26.97 45.95
N LEU A 541 39.29 -27.34 46.96
CA LEU A 541 39.32 -26.71 48.27
C LEU A 541 40.52 -27.28 49.04
N PRO A 542 41.40 -26.44 49.63
CA PRO A 542 42.35 -26.95 50.64
C PRO A 542 41.65 -27.05 51.98
N LEU A 543 41.74 -28.30 52.58
CA LEU A 543 41.53 -28.55 54.00
C LEU A 543 42.63 -27.87 54.77
N PHE A 544 42.30 -26.98 55.70
CA PHE A 544 43.17 -26.64 56.83
C PHE A 544 42.47 -27.01 58.14
N HIS A 545 43.29 -27.54 59.02
CA HIS A 545 43.02 -27.98 60.41
C HIS A 545 42.37 -26.87 61.24
#